data_18be960c6a257e3b6ea2f8f04f7205c9
#
_entry.id   18be960c6a257e3b6ea2f8f04f7205c9
#
_cell.length_a   1.000
_cell.length_b   1.000
_cell.length_c   1.000
_cell.angle_alpha   90.00
_cell.angle_beta   90.00
_cell.angle_gamma   90.00
#
_symmetry.space_group_name_H-M   'P 1'
#
loop_
_entity.id
_entity.type
_entity.pdbx_description
1 polymer ?
#
loop_
_entity_poly.entity_id
_entity_poly.type
_entity_poly.pdbx_seq_one_letter_code
_entity_poly.pdbx_strand_id
1 'polypeptide(L)'
;MMRSFTPIFCTALGLFLLLSCKEENKEEKIFPETVQTEVKIEQPLPNLMYVIAPSGLLLRKEDNLDSEQMGKMPYGASVKVLDRPDNKSITVSGIADHMIQVKYSDITGYAYNGYLTRFKVPQQKETPEHYANRIKEDFPKVSASSGNVEKDKTQNTSTQIVIPAGSWSEAFLIAKQLYDIPAEYNFPGLNGPDKSSLQSRQEHAFSSTLEAERTANTLTSITYTENAKGFSRTVKITQDGDLYTLAENTTKD
;
A
#
# COMPACT_ATOMS: atom_id res chain seq x y z
N MET A 1 -34.06 -11.86 60.18
CA MET A 1 -35.52 -11.52 60.17
C MET A 1 -35.98 -11.73 58.71
N MET A 2 -36.38 -12.90 58.33
CA MET A 2 -37.67 -13.62 58.36
C MET A 2 -38.88 -12.77 57.86
N ARG A 3 -39.36 -13.18 56.71
CA ARG A 3 -40.74 -13.50 56.29
C ARG A 3 -40.86 -13.35 54.78
N SER A 4 -40.88 -14.34 53.95
CA SER A 4 -41.87 -15.40 53.61
C SER A 4 -43.30 -14.92 53.52
N PHE A 5 -43.88 -15.02 52.28
CA PHE A 5 -45.25 -15.47 52.06
C PHE A 5 -45.53 -15.69 50.55
N THR A 6 -45.77 -16.89 50.13
CA THR A 6 -46.56 -17.40 48.98
C THR A 6 -47.98 -17.74 49.55
N PRO A 7 -48.95 -18.27 48.78
CA PRO A 7 -49.36 -18.25 47.38
C PRO A 7 -50.88 -17.91 47.25
N ILE A 8 -51.49 -17.93 46.04
CA ILE A 8 -52.89 -18.43 45.88
C ILE A 8 -53.15 -18.79 44.39
N PHE A 9 -53.61 -19.99 44.26
CA PHE A 9 -54.19 -20.72 43.17
C PHE A 9 -55.60 -20.16 42.83
N CYS A 10 -55.97 -20.12 41.55
CA CYS A 10 -57.38 -20.28 41.17
C CYS A 10 -57.48 -20.82 39.73
N THR A 11 -57.94 -22.04 39.66
CA THR A 11 -58.47 -22.82 38.54
C THR A 11 -59.84 -22.30 38.13
N ALA A 12 -60.10 -22.22 36.83
CA ALA A 12 -61.43 -22.32 36.30
C ALA A 12 -61.42 -22.95 34.88
N LEU A 13 -62.13 -24.03 34.83
CA LEU A 13 -62.47 -24.99 33.77
C LEU A 13 -63.66 -24.45 32.98
N GLY A 14 -63.71 -24.62 31.65
CA GLY A 14 -64.90 -24.35 30.83
C GLY A 14 -64.64 -24.50 29.33
N LEU A 15 -64.77 -25.68 28.83
CA LEU A 15 -65.76 -26.30 27.95
C LEU A 15 -65.90 -25.76 26.51
N PHE A 16 -65.42 -26.59 25.58
CA PHE A 16 -65.93 -27.02 24.26
C PHE A 16 -66.82 -26.09 23.44
N LEU A 17 -66.43 -25.77 22.21
CA LEU A 17 -67.25 -25.97 21.00
C LEU A 17 -66.37 -26.12 19.77
N LEU A 18 -66.54 -27.26 19.09
CA LEU A 18 -65.95 -27.58 17.77
C LEU A 18 -66.70 -26.82 16.67
N LEU A 19 -65.98 -26.10 15.83
CA LEU A 19 -66.44 -25.78 14.48
C LEU A 19 -65.26 -26.01 13.51
N SER A 20 -65.44 -27.05 12.73
CA SER A 20 -64.65 -27.40 11.58
C SER A 20 -64.78 -26.37 10.48
N CYS A 21 -63.65 -25.78 10.03
CA CYS A 21 -63.58 -25.19 8.71
C CYS A 21 -62.22 -25.51 8.10
N LYS A 22 -62.35 -26.15 7.00
CA LYS A 22 -61.51 -26.59 5.91
C LYS A 22 -60.23 -25.78 5.74
N GLU A 23 -59.08 -26.45 5.89
CA GLU A 23 -57.75 -25.98 5.55
C GLU A 23 -57.58 -25.84 4.03
N GLU A 24 -57.30 -24.66 3.62
CA GLU A 24 -56.67 -24.37 2.34
C GLU A 24 -55.17 -24.26 2.59
N ASN A 25 -54.42 -25.29 2.21
CA ASN A 25 -52.98 -25.36 2.33
C ASN A 25 -52.34 -24.33 1.42
N LYS A 26 -51.92 -23.20 1.98
CA LYS A 26 -50.87 -22.34 1.37
C LYS A 26 -49.54 -22.83 1.87
N GLU A 27 -48.87 -23.60 1.04
CA GLU A 27 -47.42 -23.85 1.19
C GLU A 27 -46.68 -22.50 1.09
N GLU A 28 -46.33 -21.95 2.24
CA GLU A 28 -45.36 -20.88 2.36
C GLU A 28 -43.99 -21.42 2.04
N LYS A 29 -43.56 -21.25 0.78
CA LYS A 29 -42.17 -21.55 0.37
C LYS A 29 -41.24 -20.64 1.13
N ILE A 30 -40.68 -21.17 2.22
CA ILE A 30 -39.50 -20.58 2.88
C ILE A 30 -38.35 -20.71 1.90
N PHE A 31 -38.05 -19.64 1.16
CA PHE A 31 -36.79 -19.51 0.48
C PHE A 31 -35.69 -19.38 1.54
N PRO A 32 -34.66 -20.24 1.55
CA PRO A 32 -33.53 -20.00 2.41
C PRO A 32 -32.89 -18.67 1.95
N GLU A 33 -32.85 -17.71 2.84
CA GLU A 33 -32.09 -16.47 2.69
C GLU A 33 -30.62 -16.87 2.49
N THR A 34 -30.20 -16.85 1.23
CA THR A 34 -28.81 -17.10 0.88
C THR A 34 -28.03 -15.91 1.40
N VAL A 35 -27.44 -16.05 2.57
CA VAL A 35 -26.39 -15.17 3.06
C VAL A 35 -25.27 -15.23 2.02
N GLN A 36 -25.27 -14.29 1.10
CA GLN A 36 -24.14 -14.04 0.23
C GLN A 36 -23.01 -13.50 1.11
N THR A 37 -22.25 -14.43 1.68
CA THR A 37 -20.93 -14.09 2.19
C THR A 37 -20.16 -13.65 0.96
N GLU A 38 -19.93 -12.35 0.78
CA GLU A 38 -18.95 -11.84 -0.16
C GLU A 38 -17.61 -12.49 0.20
N VAL A 39 -17.27 -13.54 -0.51
CA VAL A 39 -15.92 -14.09 -0.52
C VAL A 39 -15.07 -13.00 -1.17
N LYS A 40 -14.40 -12.19 -0.34
CA LYS A 40 -13.32 -11.33 -0.77
C LYS A 40 -12.31 -12.25 -1.46
N ILE A 41 -12.37 -12.31 -2.78
CA ILE A 41 -11.38 -13.05 -3.57
C ILE A 41 -10.08 -12.27 -3.40
N GLU A 42 -9.27 -12.70 -2.44
CA GLU A 42 -7.88 -12.26 -2.37
C GLU A 42 -7.23 -12.67 -3.68
N GLN A 43 -6.92 -11.68 -4.51
CA GLN A 43 -6.19 -11.93 -5.74
C GLN A 43 -4.87 -12.60 -5.35
N PRO A 44 -4.52 -13.73 -5.95
CA PRO A 44 -3.27 -14.40 -5.63
C PRO A 44 -2.11 -13.42 -5.83
N LEU A 45 -1.23 -13.34 -4.83
CA LEU A 45 -0.05 -12.49 -4.88
C LEU A 45 0.74 -12.79 -6.17
N PRO A 46 1.23 -11.79 -6.89
CA PRO A 46 1.89 -11.99 -8.16
C PRO A 46 3.12 -12.88 -8.01
N ASN A 47 3.25 -13.86 -8.89
CA ASN A 47 4.42 -14.74 -8.93
C ASN A 47 5.63 -14.06 -9.60
N LEU A 48 5.43 -12.96 -10.32
CA LEU A 48 6.47 -12.17 -10.96
C LEU A 48 6.58 -10.82 -10.27
N MET A 49 7.78 -10.48 -9.80
CA MET A 49 8.08 -9.19 -9.19
C MET A 49 9.36 -8.60 -9.79
N TYR A 50 9.59 -7.33 -9.53
CA TYR A 50 10.74 -6.57 -10.06
C TYR A 50 11.53 -5.95 -8.91
N VAL A 51 12.85 -5.94 -9.05
CA VAL A 51 13.76 -5.31 -8.08
C VAL A 51 13.68 -3.80 -8.21
N ILE A 52 13.20 -3.11 -7.16
CA ILE A 52 13.10 -1.66 -7.11
C ILE A 52 14.24 -0.98 -6.32
N ALA A 53 15.13 -1.76 -5.71
CA ALA A 53 16.32 -1.24 -5.03
C ALA A 53 17.31 -0.66 -6.07
N PRO A 54 17.67 0.66 -6.04
CA PRO A 54 18.54 1.27 -7.06
C PRO A 54 19.93 0.63 -7.14
N SER A 55 20.47 0.23 -6.01
CA SER A 55 21.77 -0.45 -5.94
C SER A 55 21.70 -1.95 -6.26
N GLY A 56 20.52 -2.47 -6.61
CA GLY A 56 20.24 -3.89 -6.73
C GLY A 56 19.92 -4.55 -5.40
N LEU A 57 19.45 -5.79 -5.46
CA LEU A 57 19.00 -6.58 -4.31
C LEU A 57 19.81 -7.87 -4.19
N LEU A 58 20.26 -8.19 -2.98
CA LEU A 58 21.03 -9.40 -2.74
C LEU A 58 20.13 -10.64 -2.75
N LEU A 59 20.59 -11.68 -3.43
CA LEU A 59 20.06 -13.03 -3.36
C LEU A 59 20.88 -13.83 -2.36
N ARG A 60 20.23 -14.43 -1.38
CA ARG A 60 20.86 -15.10 -0.24
C ARG A 60 20.48 -16.57 -0.18
N LYS A 61 21.30 -17.36 0.49
CA LYS A 61 21.09 -18.80 0.63
C LYS A 61 19.96 -19.15 1.60
N GLU A 62 19.82 -18.36 2.65
CA GLU A 62 18.82 -18.54 3.71
C GLU A 62 17.99 -17.25 3.92
N ASP A 63 16.91 -17.35 4.66
CA ASP A 63 15.93 -16.29 4.89
C ASP A 63 16.33 -15.26 5.96
N ASN A 64 17.60 -14.91 6.00
CA ASN A 64 18.12 -13.88 6.92
C ASN A 64 19.19 -13.00 6.24
N LEU A 65 19.42 -11.79 6.82
CA LEU A 65 20.35 -10.80 6.24
C LEU A 65 21.83 -11.16 6.39
N ASP A 66 22.17 -12.06 7.30
CA ASP A 66 23.55 -12.46 7.57
C ASP A 66 23.97 -13.72 6.78
N SER A 67 23.00 -14.33 6.08
CA SER A 67 23.23 -15.51 5.25
C SER A 67 24.18 -15.22 4.08
N GLU A 68 24.85 -16.27 3.61
CA GLU A 68 25.72 -16.26 2.44
C GLU A 68 25.04 -15.61 1.24
N GLN A 69 25.76 -14.68 0.59
CA GLN A 69 25.32 -14.02 -0.63
C GLN A 69 25.57 -14.94 -1.83
N MET A 70 24.52 -15.32 -2.54
CA MET A 70 24.59 -16.13 -3.76
C MET A 70 24.72 -15.29 -5.03
N GLY A 71 24.28 -14.03 -4.98
CA GLY A 71 24.33 -13.12 -6.11
C GLY A 71 23.69 -11.77 -5.82
N LYS A 72 23.68 -10.90 -6.82
CA LYS A 72 23.05 -9.58 -6.77
C LYS A 72 22.16 -9.40 -7.99
N MET A 73 20.90 -9.13 -7.76
CA MET A 73 19.89 -8.86 -8.78
C MET A 73 19.89 -7.35 -9.07
N PRO A 74 20.12 -6.91 -10.32
CA PRO A 74 20.16 -5.49 -10.63
C PRO A 74 18.77 -4.84 -10.54
N TYR A 75 18.73 -3.50 -10.46
CA TYR A 75 17.51 -2.71 -10.58
C TYR A 75 16.73 -3.10 -11.85
N GLY A 76 15.41 -3.27 -11.71
CA GLY A 76 14.53 -3.68 -12.80
C GLY A 76 14.57 -5.17 -13.15
N ALA A 77 15.45 -5.97 -12.52
CA ALA A 77 15.45 -7.41 -12.73
C ALA A 77 14.11 -8.02 -12.35
N SER A 78 13.58 -8.89 -13.20
CA SER A 78 12.39 -9.68 -12.89
C SER A 78 12.78 -10.93 -12.11
N VAL A 79 12.01 -11.26 -11.08
CA VAL A 79 12.18 -12.45 -10.25
C VAL A 79 10.87 -13.22 -10.15
N LYS A 80 10.96 -14.55 -10.15
CA LYS A 80 9.81 -15.40 -9.89
C LYS A 80 9.74 -15.70 -8.40
N VAL A 81 8.65 -15.32 -7.75
CA VAL A 81 8.38 -15.68 -6.35
C VAL A 81 7.99 -17.17 -6.29
N LEU A 82 8.67 -17.93 -5.46
CA LEU A 82 8.44 -19.36 -5.27
C LEU A 82 7.66 -19.62 -3.97
N ASP A 83 8.03 -18.91 -2.90
CA ASP A 83 7.43 -19.09 -1.59
C ASP A 83 7.49 -17.79 -0.75
N ARG A 84 6.53 -17.64 0.15
CA ARG A 84 6.43 -16.55 1.15
C ARG A 84 6.34 -17.19 2.53
N PRO A 85 7.47 -17.60 3.10
CA PRO A 85 7.49 -18.26 4.39
C PRO A 85 7.02 -17.30 5.49
N ASP A 86 6.34 -17.85 6.50
CA ASP A 86 6.00 -17.13 7.73
C ASP A 86 7.24 -17.02 8.63
N ASN A 87 8.19 -16.19 8.20
CA ASN A 87 9.43 -15.91 8.91
C ASN A 87 9.38 -14.56 9.62
N LYS A 88 10.40 -14.28 10.42
CA LYS A 88 10.47 -13.04 11.19
C LYS A 88 10.55 -11.82 10.26
N SER A 89 9.71 -10.82 10.52
CA SER A 89 9.82 -9.51 9.88
C SER A 89 11.14 -8.84 10.29
N ILE A 90 11.80 -8.23 9.32
CA ILE A 90 13.03 -7.44 9.49
C ILE A 90 12.81 -6.04 8.95
N THR A 91 13.54 -5.06 9.47
CA THR A 91 13.42 -3.67 9.02
C THR A 91 14.70 -3.24 8.31
N VAL A 92 14.57 -2.82 7.07
CA VAL A 92 15.68 -2.28 6.27
C VAL A 92 15.29 -0.88 5.77
N SER A 93 16.07 0.13 6.10
CA SER A 93 15.83 1.53 5.68
C SER A 93 14.40 2.02 5.96
N GLY A 94 13.85 1.68 7.14
CA GLY A 94 12.50 2.05 7.57
C GLY A 94 11.37 1.15 7.04
N ILE A 95 11.64 0.26 6.11
CA ILE A 95 10.68 -0.70 5.59
C ILE A 95 10.72 -1.96 6.45
N ALA A 96 9.57 -2.38 6.98
CA ALA A 96 9.42 -3.63 7.71
C ALA A 96 8.77 -4.67 6.78
N ASP A 97 9.48 -5.76 6.50
CA ASP A 97 9.01 -6.82 5.60
C ASP A 97 9.75 -8.15 5.89
N HIS A 98 9.55 -9.15 5.07
CA HIS A 98 10.05 -10.51 5.23
C HIS A 98 11.05 -10.88 4.14
N MET A 99 11.86 -11.91 4.39
CA MET A 99 12.58 -12.60 3.33
C MET A 99 11.64 -13.57 2.63
N ILE A 100 11.65 -13.57 1.29
CA ILE A 100 10.84 -14.50 0.48
C ILE A 100 11.73 -15.31 -0.44
N GLN A 101 11.30 -16.52 -0.77
CA GLN A 101 12.03 -17.36 -1.70
C GLN A 101 11.73 -16.95 -3.14
N VAL A 102 12.77 -16.69 -3.90
CA VAL A 102 12.68 -16.26 -5.29
C VAL A 102 13.62 -17.05 -6.19
N LYS A 103 13.27 -17.09 -7.47
CA LYS A 103 14.17 -17.56 -8.55
C LYS A 103 14.53 -16.38 -9.43
N TYR A 104 15.82 -16.14 -9.58
CA TYR A 104 16.41 -15.18 -10.53
C TYR A 104 17.36 -15.91 -11.46
N SER A 105 17.12 -15.84 -12.78
CA SER A 105 17.79 -16.72 -13.75
C SER A 105 17.67 -18.19 -13.34
N ASP A 106 18.75 -18.88 -13.11
CA ASP A 106 18.78 -20.29 -12.69
C ASP A 106 19.04 -20.48 -11.19
N ILE A 107 19.20 -19.39 -10.43
CA ILE A 107 19.53 -19.43 -9.02
C ILE A 107 18.24 -19.25 -8.19
N THR A 108 18.01 -20.17 -7.26
CA THR A 108 16.96 -20.06 -6.23
C THR A 108 17.59 -19.65 -4.92
N GLY A 109 17.00 -18.69 -4.24
CA GLY A 109 17.46 -18.18 -2.95
C GLY A 109 16.43 -17.28 -2.30
N TYR A 110 16.85 -16.53 -1.31
CA TYR A 110 15.98 -15.61 -0.55
C TYR A 110 16.33 -14.16 -0.84
N ALA A 111 15.32 -13.33 -0.98
CA ALA A 111 15.44 -11.90 -1.17
C ALA A 111 14.50 -11.14 -0.22
N TYR A 112 14.91 -9.93 0.20
CA TYR A 112 14.09 -9.07 1.02
C TYR A 112 12.92 -8.50 0.22
N ASN A 113 11.69 -8.86 0.60
CA ASN A 113 10.46 -8.50 -0.13
C ASN A 113 10.22 -6.99 -0.18
N GLY A 114 10.64 -6.23 0.84
CA GLY A 114 10.47 -4.78 0.89
C GLY A 114 11.13 -3.99 -0.24
N TYR A 115 11.99 -4.61 -1.03
CA TYR A 115 12.61 -4.05 -2.24
C TYR A 115 12.19 -4.75 -3.53
N LEU A 116 11.07 -5.47 -3.48
CA LEU A 116 10.41 -6.03 -4.64
C LEU A 116 9.06 -5.34 -4.88
N THR A 117 8.73 -5.12 -6.13
CA THR A 117 7.47 -4.54 -6.56
C THR A 117 6.84 -5.38 -7.65
N ARG A 118 5.51 -5.38 -7.72
CA ARG A 118 4.77 -6.01 -8.83
C ARG A 118 4.74 -5.17 -10.11
N PHE A 119 5.12 -3.89 -10.01
CA PHE A 119 5.17 -3.00 -11.16
C PHE A 119 6.52 -3.12 -11.88
N LYS A 120 6.51 -3.05 -13.21
CA LYS A 120 7.73 -2.72 -13.96
C LYS A 120 8.27 -1.41 -13.41
N VAL A 121 9.53 -1.39 -12.98
CA VAL A 121 10.07 -0.23 -12.26
C VAL A 121 10.20 1.01 -13.16
N PRO A 122 10.13 2.25 -12.62
CA PRO A 122 10.40 3.47 -13.39
C PRO A 122 11.77 3.42 -14.07
N GLN A 123 11.86 3.90 -15.29
CA GLN A 123 13.12 4.05 -16.01
C GLN A 123 13.77 5.41 -15.67
N GLN A 124 15.05 5.53 -15.92
CA GLN A 124 15.75 6.79 -15.69
C GLN A 124 15.12 7.91 -16.54
N LYS A 125 14.78 9.04 -15.90
CA LYS A 125 14.13 10.20 -16.52
C LYS A 125 12.77 9.90 -17.18
N GLU A 126 12.11 8.82 -16.78
CA GLU A 126 10.77 8.51 -17.26
C GLU A 126 9.75 9.48 -16.64
N THR A 127 8.86 10.06 -17.48
CA THR A 127 7.78 10.91 -16.97
C THR A 127 6.66 10.07 -16.34
N PRO A 128 5.88 10.64 -15.40
CA PRO A 128 4.72 9.95 -14.81
C PRO A 128 3.73 9.41 -15.84
N GLU A 129 3.46 10.18 -16.90
CA GLU A 129 2.56 9.77 -17.99
C GLU A 129 3.12 8.59 -18.80
N HIS A 130 4.42 8.63 -19.11
CA HIS A 130 5.04 7.53 -19.85
C HIS A 130 5.07 6.27 -19.01
N TYR A 131 5.43 6.39 -17.73
CA TYR A 131 5.42 5.27 -16.79
C TYR A 131 4.00 4.68 -16.63
N ALA A 132 2.98 5.53 -16.43
CA ALA A 132 1.58 5.11 -16.32
C ALA A 132 1.13 4.35 -17.57
N ASN A 133 1.42 4.86 -18.78
CA ASN A 133 1.05 4.22 -20.03
C ASN A 133 1.72 2.84 -20.19
N ARG A 134 2.97 2.70 -19.73
CA ARG A 134 3.74 1.46 -19.81
C ARG A 134 3.23 0.36 -18.87
N ILE A 135 2.64 0.71 -17.73
CA ILE A 135 2.14 -0.26 -16.75
C ILE A 135 0.61 -0.42 -16.76
N LYS A 136 -0.12 0.44 -17.49
CA LYS A 136 -1.59 0.48 -17.50
C LYS A 136 -2.26 -0.80 -18.02
N GLU A 137 -1.60 -1.52 -18.91
CA GLU A 137 -2.11 -2.80 -19.44
C GLU A 137 -2.22 -3.84 -18.31
N ASP A 138 -1.18 -3.92 -17.48
CA ASP A 138 -1.12 -4.84 -16.35
C ASP A 138 -1.95 -4.32 -15.13
N PHE A 139 -2.13 -2.99 -15.02
CA PHE A 139 -2.80 -2.30 -13.91
C PHE A 139 -3.80 -1.24 -14.41
N PRO A 140 -5.03 -1.62 -14.80
CA PRO A 140 -6.00 -0.70 -15.41
C PRO A 140 -6.42 0.50 -14.56
N LYS A 141 -6.27 0.41 -13.22
CA LYS A 141 -6.56 1.53 -12.29
C LYS A 141 -5.48 2.63 -12.32
N VAL A 142 -4.36 2.42 -13.00
CA VAL A 142 -3.30 3.42 -13.12
C VAL A 142 -3.75 4.57 -14.03
N SER A 143 -3.54 5.79 -13.56
CA SER A 143 -3.76 7.01 -14.34
C SER A 143 -2.68 8.03 -14.04
N ALA A 144 -2.41 8.94 -14.98
CA ALA A 144 -1.52 10.06 -14.78
C ALA A 144 -2.10 11.32 -15.41
N SER A 145 -1.70 12.47 -14.88
CA SER A 145 -2.03 13.78 -15.42
C SER A 145 -0.91 14.77 -15.15
N SER A 146 -0.82 15.82 -16.01
CA SER A 146 0.10 16.92 -15.86
C SER A 146 -0.60 18.25 -16.11
N GLY A 147 -0.05 19.32 -15.53
CA GLY A 147 -0.50 20.67 -15.72
C GLY A 147 0.68 21.63 -15.75
N ASN A 148 0.55 22.71 -16.52
CA ASN A 148 1.51 23.80 -16.57
C ASN A 148 0.75 25.13 -16.54
N VAL A 149 1.11 26.00 -15.59
CA VAL A 149 0.51 27.32 -15.45
C VAL A 149 1.63 28.34 -15.33
N GLU A 150 1.68 29.28 -16.26
CA GLU A 150 2.57 30.43 -16.21
C GLU A 150 1.77 31.68 -15.81
N LYS A 151 2.22 32.37 -14.77
CA LYS A 151 1.64 33.63 -14.29
C LYS A 151 2.75 34.56 -13.76
N ASP A 152 2.77 35.81 -14.23
CA ASP A 152 3.66 36.90 -13.72
C ASP A 152 5.15 36.47 -13.65
N LYS A 153 5.66 35.77 -14.69
CA LYS A 153 7.01 35.19 -14.80
C LYS A 153 7.29 33.99 -13.93
N THR A 154 6.33 33.56 -13.12
CA THR A 154 6.43 32.32 -12.33
C THR A 154 5.84 31.17 -13.13
N GLN A 155 6.62 30.12 -13.33
CA GLN A 155 6.20 28.87 -13.97
C GLN A 155 5.87 27.83 -12.90
N ASN A 156 4.62 27.35 -12.90
CA ASN A 156 4.18 26.27 -12.04
C ASN A 156 3.90 25.03 -12.88
N THR A 157 4.55 23.94 -12.57
CA THR A 157 4.26 22.62 -13.19
C THR A 157 3.75 21.67 -12.14
N SER A 158 2.79 20.83 -12.53
CA SER A 158 2.28 19.74 -11.70
C SER A 158 2.24 18.47 -12.51
N THR A 159 2.67 17.37 -11.91
CA THR A 159 2.50 16.03 -12.46
C THR A 159 2.00 15.11 -11.37
N GLN A 160 1.17 14.16 -11.72
CA GLN A 160 0.75 13.13 -10.78
C GLN A 160 0.52 11.80 -11.47
N ILE A 161 0.71 10.73 -10.69
CA ILE A 161 0.30 9.39 -11.06
C ILE A 161 -0.47 8.76 -9.90
N VAL A 162 -1.54 8.03 -10.23
CA VAL A 162 -2.31 7.22 -9.29
C VAL A 162 -2.00 5.77 -9.57
N ILE A 163 -1.62 5.02 -8.53
CA ILE A 163 -1.24 3.60 -8.64
C ILE A 163 -1.91 2.77 -7.53
N PRO A 164 -2.31 1.51 -7.81
CA PRO A 164 -2.81 0.59 -6.80
C PRO A 164 -1.63 -0.11 -6.10
N ALA A 165 -0.73 0.65 -5.43
CA ALA A 165 0.39 0.06 -4.71
C ALA A 165 -0.09 -0.82 -3.54
N GLY A 166 0.67 -1.87 -3.21
CA GLY A 166 0.35 -2.79 -2.12
C GLY A 166 0.66 -2.23 -0.73
N SER A 167 1.50 -1.19 -0.66
CA SER A 167 1.92 -0.58 0.60
C SER A 167 2.45 0.85 0.40
N TRP A 168 2.53 1.59 1.51
CA TRP A 168 3.18 2.91 1.55
C TRP A 168 4.66 2.84 1.13
N SER A 169 5.36 1.79 1.52
CA SER A 169 6.78 1.61 1.14
C SER A 169 6.94 1.36 -0.36
N GLU A 170 6.07 0.57 -0.99
CA GLU A 170 6.07 0.36 -2.44
C GLU A 170 5.79 1.68 -3.18
N ALA A 171 4.76 2.43 -2.76
CA ALA A 171 4.44 3.74 -3.32
C ALA A 171 5.60 4.74 -3.16
N PHE A 172 6.23 4.79 -1.98
CA PHE A 172 7.39 5.63 -1.71
C PHE A 172 8.60 5.28 -2.59
N LEU A 173 8.92 3.99 -2.75
CA LEU A 173 10.03 3.56 -3.59
C LEU A 173 9.79 3.89 -5.07
N ILE A 174 8.57 3.75 -5.56
CA ILE A 174 8.20 4.18 -6.93
C ILE A 174 8.33 5.68 -7.08
N ALA A 175 7.78 6.47 -6.12
CA ALA A 175 7.90 7.94 -6.14
C ALA A 175 9.37 8.38 -6.10
N LYS A 176 10.20 7.71 -5.28
CA LYS A 176 11.61 8.00 -5.14
C LYS A 176 12.37 7.86 -6.46
N GLN A 177 12.04 6.84 -7.26
CA GLN A 177 12.65 6.64 -8.57
C GLN A 177 12.07 7.57 -9.65
N LEU A 178 10.75 7.74 -9.64
CA LEU A 178 10.04 8.50 -10.67
C LEU A 178 10.29 10.00 -10.58
N TYR A 179 10.47 10.49 -9.37
CA TYR A 179 10.67 11.92 -9.06
C TYR A 179 12.06 12.23 -8.50
N ASP A 180 13.05 11.36 -8.68
CA ASP A 180 14.44 11.57 -8.26
C ASP A 180 14.57 12.10 -6.80
N ILE A 181 13.81 11.50 -5.84
CA ILE A 181 14.00 11.82 -4.42
C ILE A 181 15.37 11.26 -4.00
N PRO A 182 16.24 12.09 -3.36
CA PRO A 182 17.61 11.73 -3.04
C PRO A 182 17.77 10.44 -2.25
N ALA A 183 18.87 9.71 -2.48
CA ALA A 183 19.11 8.38 -1.93
C ALA A 183 19.17 8.34 -0.41
N GLU A 184 19.61 9.43 0.24
CA GLU A 184 19.70 9.58 1.69
C GLU A 184 18.35 9.54 2.42
N TYR A 185 17.25 9.83 1.73
CA TYR A 185 15.92 9.74 2.31
C TYR A 185 15.41 8.31 2.30
N ASN A 186 15.37 7.71 3.47
CA ASN A 186 14.77 6.40 3.69
C ASN A 186 13.25 6.52 3.91
N PHE A 187 12.53 5.42 3.75
CA PHE A 187 11.12 5.36 4.08
C PHE A 187 10.92 5.69 5.58
N PRO A 188 10.01 6.62 5.93
CA PRO A 188 9.89 7.14 7.30
C PRO A 188 9.27 6.15 8.29
N GLY A 189 8.94 4.93 7.84
CA GLY A 189 8.22 3.94 8.63
C GLY A 189 6.72 4.21 8.72
N LEU A 190 5.94 3.17 9.01
CA LEU A 190 4.49 3.29 9.15
C LEU A 190 4.13 3.96 10.48
N ASN A 191 4.82 3.59 11.55
CA ASN A 191 4.56 4.06 12.91
C ASN A 191 5.53 5.19 13.29
N GLY A 192 5.13 6.03 14.22
CA GLY A 192 5.96 7.13 14.72
C GLY A 192 5.12 8.30 15.21
N PRO A 193 5.75 9.42 15.57
CA PRO A 193 5.03 10.63 15.96
C PRO A 193 4.16 11.16 14.82
N ASP A 194 3.11 11.92 15.15
CA ASP A 194 2.17 12.48 14.16
C ASP A 194 2.85 13.29 13.08
N LYS A 195 3.95 13.96 13.42
CA LYS A 195 4.85 14.60 12.45
C LYS A 195 6.29 14.17 12.70
N SER A 196 6.97 13.75 11.65
CA SER A 196 8.41 13.49 11.65
C SER A 196 9.04 14.09 10.41
N SER A 197 10.22 14.70 10.56
CA SER A 197 10.96 15.26 9.43
C SER A 197 12.43 14.84 9.47
N LEU A 198 12.98 14.60 8.28
CA LEU A 198 14.40 14.41 8.04
C LEU A 198 14.87 15.57 7.15
N GLN A 199 15.95 16.22 7.54
CA GLN A 199 16.55 17.31 6.77
C GLN A 199 17.90 16.86 6.21
N SER A 200 18.15 17.19 4.95
CA SER A 200 19.46 17.08 4.36
C SER A 200 19.91 18.49 3.89
N ARG A 201 21.17 18.84 4.13
CA ARG A 201 21.79 20.05 3.59
C ARG A 201 22.73 19.63 2.48
N GLN A 202 22.38 19.97 1.27
CA GLN A 202 23.34 19.90 0.16
C GLN A 202 24.17 21.20 0.12
N GLU A 203 25.43 21.10 -0.30
CA GLU A 203 26.45 22.18 -0.16
C GLU A 203 26.19 23.47 -0.94
N HIS A 204 25.16 23.60 -1.78
CA HIS A 204 24.92 24.75 -2.63
C HIS A 204 23.49 25.31 -2.50
N ALA A 205 23.22 26.06 -1.44
CA ALA A 205 22.01 26.90 -1.30
C ALA A 205 20.65 26.16 -1.43
N PHE A 206 20.64 24.85 -1.45
CA PHE A 206 19.43 24.03 -1.44
C PHE A 206 19.16 23.51 -0.03
N SER A 207 17.91 23.56 0.37
CA SER A 207 17.42 22.81 1.53
C SER A 207 16.43 21.78 1.07
N SER A 208 16.52 20.57 1.60
CA SER A 208 15.50 19.56 1.36
C SER A 208 15.06 18.88 2.64
N THR A 209 13.80 18.46 2.67
CA THR A 209 13.16 17.79 3.80
C THR A 209 12.30 16.65 3.32
N LEU A 210 12.24 15.58 4.11
CA LEU A 210 11.23 14.55 3.99
C LEU A 210 10.38 14.54 5.26
N GLU A 211 9.09 14.79 5.12
CA GLU A 211 8.13 14.81 6.21
C GLU A 211 7.14 13.66 6.10
N ALA A 212 6.79 13.07 7.23
CA ALA A 212 5.72 12.09 7.32
C ALA A 212 4.67 12.58 8.31
N GLU A 213 3.42 12.60 7.89
CA GLU A 213 2.27 12.94 8.73
C GLU A 213 1.46 11.69 9.06
N ARG A 214 0.98 11.62 10.30
CA ARG A 214 0.17 10.51 10.81
C ARG A 214 -1.02 11.04 11.58
N THR A 215 -2.08 10.26 11.60
CA THR A 215 -3.24 10.51 12.46
C THR A 215 -3.51 9.25 13.25
N ALA A 216 -3.52 9.35 14.56
CA ALA A 216 -3.69 8.19 15.45
C ALA A 216 -2.74 7.03 15.09
N ASN A 217 -1.44 7.34 14.91
CA ASN A 217 -0.38 6.41 14.51
C ASN A 217 -0.54 5.77 13.11
N THR A 218 -1.47 6.28 12.29
CA THR A 218 -1.65 5.83 10.90
C THR A 218 -1.05 6.84 9.95
N LEU A 219 -0.16 6.40 9.06
CA LEU A 219 0.48 7.25 8.05
C LEU A 219 -0.58 7.80 7.08
N THR A 220 -0.61 9.11 6.90
CA THR A 220 -1.59 9.82 6.06
C THR A 220 -0.94 10.53 4.88
N SER A 221 0.31 10.98 5.02
CA SER A 221 1.06 11.54 3.90
C SER A 221 2.58 11.42 4.11
N ILE A 222 3.30 11.37 3.00
CA ILE A 222 4.75 11.56 2.93
C ILE A 222 4.99 12.72 1.96
N THR A 223 5.77 13.72 2.38
CA THR A 223 6.06 14.90 1.56
C THR A 223 7.56 15.14 1.52
N TYR A 224 8.14 15.07 0.34
CA TYR A 224 9.50 15.57 0.06
C TYR A 224 9.40 16.99 -0.46
N THR A 225 10.21 17.89 0.09
CA THR A 225 10.29 19.29 -0.34
C THR A 225 11.74 19.66 -0.61
N GLU A 226 11.97 20.38 -1.69
CA GLU A 226 13.26 20.95 -2.06
C GLU A 226 13.08 22.44 -2.38
N ASN A 227 13.92 23.27 -1.79
CA ASN A 227 13.88 24.72 -1.97
C ASN A 227 15.25 25.27 -2.31
N ALA A 228 15.27 26.18 -3.28
CA ALA A 228 16.41 27.02 -3.63
C ALA A 228 15.93 28.42 -3.98
N LYS A 229 16.87 29.36 -4.24
CA LYS A 229 16.51 30.69 -4.68
C LYS A 229 15.77 30.62 -6.03
N GLY A 230 14.53 31.12 -6.08
CA GLY A 230 13.70 31.09 -7.29
C GLY A 230 13.23 29.70 -7.73
N PHE A 231 13.30 28.69 -6.83
CA PHE A 231 12.88 27.34 -7.13
C PHE A 231 12.29 26.66 -5.90
N SER A 232 11.14 26.02 -6.06
CA SER A 232 10.55 25.14 -5.06
C SER A 232 9.99 23.91 -5.75
N ARG A 233 10.17 22.76 -5.12
CA ARG A 233 9.67 21.46 -5.59
C ARG A 233 9.11 20.67 -4.42
N THR A 234 7.94 20.09 -4.60
CA THR A 234 7.30 19.23 -3.61
C THR A 234 6.83 17.95 -4.26
N VAL A 235 7.19 16.80 -3.69
CA VAL A 235 6.64 15.48 -4.06
C VAL A 235 5.81 14.98 -2.89
N LYS A 236 4.51 14.78 -3.09
CA LYS A 236 3.59 14.32 -2.06
C LYS A 236 3.00 12.97 -2.41
N ILE A 237 2.99 12.07 -1.42
CA ILE A 237 2.36 10.74 -1.51
C ILE A 237 1.19 10.74 -0.54
N THR A 238 0.01 10.36 -1.03
CA THR A 238 -1.22 10.18 -0.25
C THR A 238 -1.89 8.87 -0.62
N GLN A 239 -2.76 8.37 0.25
CA GLN A 239 -3.53 7.16 0.03
C GLN A 239 -5.03 7.45 0.13
N ASP A 240 -5.79 6.89 -0.80
CA ASP A 240 -7.25 6.85 -0.77
C ASP A 240 -7.72 5.43 -1.13
N GLY A 241 -8.23 4.71 -0.14
CA GLY A 241 -8.56 3.30 -0.25
C GLY A 241 -7.33 2.45 -0.63
N ASP A 242 -7.41 1.75 -1.77
CA ASP A 242 -6.33 0.93 -2.33
C ASP A 242 -5.43 1.68 -3.34
N LEU A 243 -5.65 2.97 -3.51
CA LEU A 243 -4.92 3.80 -4.46
C LEU A 243 -3.98 4.78 -3.76
N TYR A 244 -2.80 4.94 -4.33
CA TYR A 244 -1.81 5.92 -3.91
C TYR A 244 -1.65 6.97 -5.00
N THR A 245 -1.73 8.23 -4.61
CA THR A 245 -1.41 9.38 -5.47
C THR A 245 0.01 9.84 -5.18
N LEU A 246 0.86 9.83 -6.21
CA LEU A 246 2.22 10.37 -6.19
C LEU A 246 2.19 11.65 -7.03
N ALA A 247 2.32 12.80 -6.40
CA ALA A 247 2.18 14.10 -7.06
C ALA A 247 3.42 14.96 -6.86
N GLU A 248 3.92 15.56 -7.94
CA GLU A 248 4.98 16.56 -7.93
C GLU A 248 4.43 17.93 -8.32
N ASN A 249 4.83 18.95 -7.58
CA ASN A 249 4.61 20.36 -7.92
C ASN A 249 5.95 21.08 -7.92
N THR A 250 6.22 21.85 -8.98
CA THR A 250 7.44 22.65 -9.12
C THR A 250 7.06 24.10 -9.43
N THR A 251 7.71 25.04 -8.74
CA THR A 251 7.59 26.47 -8.98
C THR A 251 8.96 27.06 -9.34
N LYS A 252 9.03 27.84 -10.40
CA LYS A 252 10.25 28.57 -10.87
C LYS A 252 9.91 30.01 -11.12
N ASP A 253 10.69 30.94 -10.53
CA ASP A 253 10.62 32.39 -10.73
C ASP A 253 11.57 32.84 -11.84
#